data_8c3bdba12742f855d964efcc6dc9093b
#
_entry.id   8c3bdba12742f855d964efcc6dc9093b
#
_cell.length_a   1.000
_cell.length_b   1.000
_cell.length_c   1.000
_cell.angle_alpha   90.00
_cell.angle_beta   90.00
_cell.angle_gamma   90.00
#
_symmetry.space_group_name_H-M   'P 1'
#
loop_
_entity.id
_entity.type
_entity.pdbx_description
1 polymer ?
#
loop_
_entity_poly.entity_id
_entity_poly.type
_entity_poly.pdbx_seq_one_letter_code
_entity_poly.pdbx_strand_id
1 'polypeptide(L)'
;MAKSVETAADKKELDDLVGALGENRLPLRKPCMGGTRTTILQEIENEIENVNAPNVIWIRGSPGVGKSALAASIANWLMDRKRHVIQFRFDRTQSSVTTIALWRTVACDLARLFPSLRQHLAQGDQGHNSSDIDRLFKLLIEVPLSALDDAIRRERLPVIVIDALDECGGLRHDASGKEDFQSLLHTLKRWTQVDHLKRFKLVITSRPEDGISRTFPKTISIHIAIPSGSDVELGDSASQDIHVFLKSCLESMGMEGALIRKALDYLVPRAAGIFIWATTTANFLESDPESRFAMLEKGDGKGLKGLYSLYSTIVKASFGHDLEKEEIGAITSVIGAMIFAKKPLDDNVLITLPQVKIPDSNVNRLGLIRKGLASVIDSGPILHFHHRSFEDFLLSEFFLRELPGFSAVQDRGQHERQLAMLCLKTLVSSKLHFNMCNLESSIIKNVDIQSTVKSVIPPLISYSSFFWADHVIQTLSDEKMMEAVKFVMYEKLLFWLEVMSLTGNVYEAHLILKKALSWKVCLQLVSL
;
A
#
# COMPACT_ATOMS: atom_id res chain seq x y z
N MET A 1 -35.13 -12.27 16.69
CA MET A 1 -35.52 -11.59 15.45
C MET A 1 -35.30 -12.56 14.30
N ALA A 2 -36.35 -12.88 13.55
CA ALA A 2 -36.29 -13.74 12.38
C ALA A 2 -35.27 -13.14 11.39
N LYS A 3 -34.39 -13.98 10.81
CA LYS A 3 -33.65 -13.62 9.62
C LYS A 3 -34.71 -13.31 8.54
N SER A 4 -34.93 -12.04 8.19
CA SER A 4 -35.66 -11.74 6.96
C SER A 4 -34.87 -12.39 5.83
N VAL A 5 -35.52 -13.24 5.09
CA VAL A 5 -34.94 -13.85 3.88
C VAL A 5 -34.75 -12.69 2.91
N GLU A 6 -33.51 -12.32 2.65
CA GLU A 6 -33.15 -11.28 1.68
C GLU A 6 -33.71 -11.71 0.32
N THR A 7 -34.55 -10.86 -0.27
CA THR A 7 -35.16 -11.18 -1.56
C THR A 7 -34.14 -10.95 -2.70
N ALA A 8 -34.40 -11.51 -3.87
CA ALA A 8 -33.55 -11.28 -5.06
C ALA A 8 -33.53 -9.78 -5.45
N ALA A 9 -34.61 -9.06 -5.15
CA ALA A 9 -34.71 -7.61 -5.37
C ALA A 9 -33.80 -6.84 -4.41
N ASP A 10 -33.80 -7.20 -3.12
CA ASP A 10 -32.93 -6.57 -2.09
C ASP A 10 -31.45 -6.77 -2.41
N LYS A 11 -31.10 -7.95 -2.92
CA LYS A 11 -29.72 -8.25 -3.34
C LYS A 11 -29.31 -7.42 -4.55
N LYS A 12 -30.19 -7.29 -5.54
CA LYS A 12 -29.92 -6.46 -6.73
C LYS A 12 -29.75 -4.98 -6.35
N GLU A 13 -30.63 -4.45 -5.49
CA GLU A 13 -30.52 -3.07 -4.98
C GLU A 13 -29.18 -2.84 -4.27
N LEU A 14 -28.74 -3.79 -3.47
CA LEU A 14 -27.44 -3.72 -2.80
C LEU A 14 -26.28 -3.77 -3.80
N ASP A 15 -26.31 -4.65 -4.78
CA ASP A 15 -25.26 -4.79 -5.79
C ASP A 15 -25.16 -3.52 -6.66
N ASP A 16 -26.28 -2.93 -7.04
CA ASP A 16 -26.37 -1.68 -7.78
C ASP A 16 -25.78 -0.50 -6.95
N LEU A 17 -26.13 -0.42 -5.67
CA LEU A 17 -25.60 0.59 -4.74
C LEU A 17 -24.09 0.45 -4.53
N VAL A 18 -23.60 -0.76 -4.27
CA VAL A 18 -22.17 -1.04 -4.10
C VAL A 18 -21.39 -0.74 -5.36
N GLY A 19 -21.96 -1.06 -6.53
CA GLY A 19 -21.40 -0.70 -7.83
C GLY A 19 -21.30 0.81 -8.04
N ALA A 20 -22.34 1.56 -7.66
CA ALA A 20 -22.36 3.03 -7.73
C ALA A 20 -21.37 3.69 -6.77
N LEU A 21 -21.22 3.16 -5.55
CA LEU A 21 -20.27 3.64 -4.56
C LEU A 21 -18.81 3.37 -4.95
N GLY A 22 -18.53 2.29 -5.70
CA GLY A 22 -17.19 1.95 -6.17
C GLY A 22 -16.27 1.50 -5.04
N GLU A 23 -16.59 0.35 -4.45
CA GLU A 23 -15.76 -0.26 -3.40
C GLU A 23 -14.35 -0.56 -3.89
N ASN A 24 -13.36 -0.22 -3.07
CA ASN A 24 -11.96 -0.57 -3.33
C ASN A 24 -11.25 -0.92 -2.02
N ARG A 25 -10.92 -2.20 -1.84
CA ARG A 25 -10.27 -2.64 -0.61
C ARG A 25 -9.11 -3.59 -0.88
N LEU A 26 -8.11 -3.49 -0.04
CA LEU A 26 -7.03 -4.47 0.06
C LEU A 26 -7.27 -5.39 1.27
N PRO A 27 -6.93 -6.68 1.18
CA PRO A 27 -6.97 -7.55 2.34
C PRO A 27 -5.99 -7.08 3.40
N LEU A 28 -6.32 -7.29 4.69
CA LEU A 28 -5.35 -7.09 5.76
C LEU A 28 -4.17 -8.06 5.59
N ARG A 29 -3.04 -7.72 6.19
CA ARG A 29 -1.85 -8.58 6.21
C ARG A 29 -2.10 -9.82 7.05
N LYS A 30 -1.12 -10.76 7.07
CA LYS A 30 -1.19 -11.94 7.94
C LYS A 30 -1.26 -11.50 9.42
N PRO A 31 -2.06 -12.20 10.25
CA PRO A 31 -2.14 -11.92 11.69
C PRO A 31 -0.83 -12.26 12.40
N CYS A 32 -0.73 -11.87 13.67
CA CYS A 32 0.38 -12.27 14.54
C CYS A 32 0.44 -13.80 14.66
N MET A 33 1.64 -14.32 14.77
CA MET A 33 1.84 -15.75 15.06
C MET A 33 1.25 -16.07 16.45
N GLY A 34 0.59 -17.23 16.56
CA GLY A 34 0.04 -17.68 17.84
C GLY A 34 1.08 -17.67 18.97
N GLY A 35 0.69 -17.15 20.12
CA GLY A 35 1.58 -16.99 21.28
C GLY A 35 2.44 -15.73 21.27
N THR A 36 2.33 -14.87 20.23
CA THR A 36 3.00 -13.56 20.21
C THR A 36 2.00 -12.41 20.36
N ARG A 37 2.47 -11.27 20.87
CA ARG A 37 1.66 -10.04 21.07
C ARG A 37 0.44 -10.20 21.97
N THR A 38 0.41 -11.23 22.81
CA THR A 38 -0.75 -11.59 23.65
C THR A 38 -1.16 -10.46 24.58
N THR A 39 -0.21 -9.81 25.26
CA THR A 39 -0.47 -8.70 26.20
C THR A 39 -1.09 -7.50 25.49
N ILE A 40 -0.51 -7.08 24.35
CA ILE A 40 -1.00 -5.92 23.59
C ILE A 40 -2.38 -6.24 22.98
N LEU A 41 -2.59 -7.44 22.46
CA LEU A 41 -3.88 -7.87 21.94
C LEU A 41 -4.95 -7.82 23.04
N GLN A 42 -4.65 -8.36 24.22
CA GLN A 42 -5.59 -8.32 25.35
C GLN A 42 -5.91 -6.88 25.79
N GLU A 43 -4.94 -5.97 25.79
CA GLU A 43 -5.16 -4.56 26.08
C GLU A 43 -6.12 -3.95 25.04
N ILE A 44 -5.89 -4.19 23.73
CA ILE A 44 -6.77 -3.67 22.67
C ILE A 44 -8.18 -4.27 22.77
N GLU A 45 -8.29 -5.56 23.04
CA GLU A 45 -9.57 -6.26 23.22
C GLU A 45 -10.36 -5.64 24.36
N ASN A 46 -9.73 -5.39 25.51
CA ASN A 46 -10.35 -4.77 26.67
C ASN A 46 -10.87 -3.35 26.32
N GLU A 47 -10.09 -2.57 25.57
CA GLU A 47 -10.49 -1.21 25.18
C GLU A 47 -11.61 -1.19 24.12
N ILE A 48 -11.69 -2.19 23.26
CA ILE A 48 -12.81 -2.37 22.33
C ILE A 48 -14.10 -2.68 23.09
N GLU A 49 -14.04 -3.56 24.08
CA GLU A 49 -15.21 -3.95 24.89
C GLU A 49 -15.63 -2.89 25.91
N ASN A 50 -14.74 -1.99 26.30
CA ASN A 50 -15.02 -0.93 27.26
C ASN A 50 -15.91 0.16 26.63
N VAL A 51 -17.20 0.16 26.99
CA VAL A 51 -18.19 1.12 26.47
C VAL A 51 -17.95 2.57 26.93
N ASN A 52 -17.23 2.76 28.03
CA ASN A 52 -16.92 4.08 28.58
C ASN A 52 -15.59 4.66 28.06
N ALA A 53 -14.78 3.83 27.40
CA ALA A 53 -13.54 4.27 26.79
C ALA A 53 -13.79 5.13 25.53
N PRO A 54 -12.87 6.03 25.20
CA PRO A 54 -12.90 6.75 23.92
C PRO A 54 -13.14 5.81 22.75
N ASN A 55 -13.86 6.29 21.75
CA ASN A 55 -14.26 5.46 20.62
C ASN A 55 -13.14 5.25 19.58
N VAL A 56 -12.04 5.98 19.70
CA VAL A 56 -10.85 5.82 18.84
C VAL A 56 -9.71 5.19 19.63
N ILE A 57 -9.17 4.08 19.11
CA ILE A 57 -7.99 3.38 19.62
C ILE A 57 -6.89 3.54 18.57
N TRP A 58 -5.83 4.26 18.91
CA TRP A 58 -4.71 4.50 18.03
C TRP A 58 -3.50 3.66 18.44
N ILE A 59 -3.20 2.65 17.62
CA ILE A 59 -2.04 1.77 17.75
C ILE A 59 -0.88 2.41 16.99
N ARG A 60 0.12 2.88 17.71
CA ARG A 60 1.26 3.60 17.16
C ARG A 60 2.58 2.87 17.40
N GLY A 61 3.52 3.05 16.49
CA GLY A 61 4.84 2.46 16.63
C GLY A 61 5.71 2.68 15.41
N SER A 62 7.00 2.42 15.58
CA SER A 62 8.00 2.50 14.53
C SER A 62 7.68 1.60 13.33
N PRO A 63 8.31 1.82 12.17
CA PRO A 63 8.22 0.89 11.06
C PRO A 63 8.61 -0.53 11.47
N GLY A 64 7.86 -1.52 11.00
CA GLY A 64 8.23 -2.93 11.15
C GLY A 64 7.98 -3.56 12.53
N VAL A 65 7.31 -2.86 13.46
CA VAL A 65 6.99 -3.43 14.79
C VAL A 65 5.78 -4.37 14.79
N GLY A 66 5.09 -4.55 13.64
CA GLY A 66 3.98 -5.48 13.50
C GLY A 66 2.58 -4.85 13.65
N LYS A 67 2.40 -3.54 13.46
CA LYS A 67 1.08 -2.86 13.54
C LYS A 67 0.02 -3.50 12.66
N SER A 68 0.34 -3.79 11.40
CA SER A 68 -0.62 -4.40 10.46
C SER A 68 -0.96 -5.85 10.84
N ALA A 69 -0.04 -6.58 11.46
CA ALA A 69 -0.33 -7.91 11.98
C ALA A 69 -1.29 -7.84 13.19
N LEU A 70 -1.14 -6.83 14.06
CA LEU A 70 -2.08 -6.57 15.13
C LEU A 70 -3.48 -6.22 14.58
N ALA A 71 -3.56 -5.33 13.58
CA ALA A 71 -4.83 -4.99 12.92
C ALA A 71 -5.55 -6.24 12.37
N ALA A 72 -4.80 -7.14 11.72
CA ALA A 72 -5.34 -8.40 11.21
C ALA A 72 -5.77 -9.35 12.35
N SER A 73 -4.98 -9.44 13.43
CA SER A 73 -5.34 -10.26 14.60
C SER A 73 -6.62 -9.77 15.28
N ILE A 74 -6.77 -8.45 15.43
CA ILE A 74 -7.99 -7.83 16.00
C ILE A 74 -9.20 -8.13 15.13
N ALA A 75 -9.05 -8.00 13.82
CA ALA A 75 -10.15 -8.30 12.89
C ALA A 75 -10.59 -9.77 12.98
N ASN A 76 -9.63 -10.70 13.02
CA ASN A 76 -9.91 -12.14 13.19
C ASN A 76 -10.59 -12.41 14.55
N TRP A 77 -10.08 -11.85 15.63
CA TRP A 77 -10.66 -11.97 16.96
C TRP A 77 -12.13 -11.49 17.02
N LEU A 78 -12.44 -10.38 16.35
CA LEU A 78 -13.81 -9.88 16.24
C LEU A 78 -14.69 -10.85 15.45
N MET A 79 -14.20 -11.36 14.31
CA MET A 79 -14.93 -12.32 13.48
C MET A 79 -15.20 -13.63 14.22
N ASP A 80 -14.23 -14.17 14.95
CA ASP A 80 -14.37 -15.39 15.76
C ASP A 80 -15.47 -15.24 16.84
N ARG A 81 -15.64 -14.02 17.37
CA ARG A 81 -16.70 -13.66 18.31
C ARG A 81 -18.02 -13.27 17.62
N LYS A 82 -18.13 -13.47 16.30
CA LYS A 82 -19.31 -13.11 15.50
C LYS A 82 -19.69 -11.62 15.59
N ARG A 83 -18.68 -10.76 15.83
CA ARG A 83 -18.83 -9.32 15.76
C ARG A 83 -18.57 -8.84 14.32
N HIS A 84 -19.30 -7.80 13.94
CA HIS A 84 -19.07 -7.17 12.65
C HIS A 84 -17.80 -6.34 12.68
N VAL A 85 -16.98 -6.48 11.64
CA VAL A 85 -15.78 -5.68 11.44
C VAL A 85 -15.76 -5.13 10.03
N ILE A 86 -15.47 -3.84 9.92
CA ILE A 86 -15.24 -3.15 8.66
C ILE A 86 -13.72 -2.90 8.58
N GLN A 87 -13.09 -3.34 7.51
CA GLN A 87 -11.64 -3.31 7.38
C GLN A 87 -11.24 -2.46 6.19
N PHE A 88 -10.26 -1.58 6.40
CA PHE A 88 -9.62 -0.84 5.32
C PHE A 88 -8.12 -0.75 5.58
N ARG A 89 -7.30 -0.97 4.54
CA ARG A 89 -5.85 -0.84 4.60
C ARG A 89 -5.39 0.15 3.56
N PHE A 90 -4.64 1.15 3.99
CA PHE A 90 -3.88 1.98 3.08
C PHE A 90 -2.62 1.25 2.62
N ASP A 91 -2.22 1.52 1.38
CA ASP A 91 -0.97 1.05 0.81
C ASP A 91 -0.55 2.07 -0.25
N ARG A 92 0.52 2.78 0.01
CA ARG A 92 0.97 3.88 -0.87
C ARG A 92 1.37 3.43 -2.27
N THR A 93 1.65 2.13 -2.46
CA THR A 93 1.96 1.57 -3.78
C THR A 93 0.70 1.35 -4.62
N GLN A 94 -0.48 1.42 -4.01
CA GLN A 94 -1.77 1.18 -4.64
C GLN A 94 -2.51 2.50 -4.84
N SER A 95 -2.41 3.11 -6.01
CA SER A 95 -3.05 4.40 -6.33
C SER A 95 -4.59 4.38 -6.26
N SER A 96 -5.20 3.20 -6.27
CA SER A 96 -6.64 3.03 -6.15
C SER A 96 -7.14 3.10 -4.71
N VAL A 97 -6.25 2.98 -3.72
CA VAL A 97 -6.58 3.02 -2.29
C VAL A 97 -6.40 4.44 -1.78
N THR A 98 -7.39 5.27 -2.05
CA THR A 98 -7.39 6.71 -1.75
C THR A 98 -8.17 7.02 -0.47
N THR A 99 -8.09 8.26 -0.02
CA THR A 99 -8.94 8.81 1.06
C THR A 99 -10.42 8.65 0.76
N ILE A 100 -10.82 8.86 -0.50
CA ILE A 100 -12.17 8.66 -1.00
C ILE A 100 -12.59 7.20 -0.92
N ALA A 101 -11.70 6.28 -1.30
CA ALA A 101 -11.96 4.84 -1.27
C ALA A 101 -12.26 4.33 0.15
N LEU A 102 -11.66 4.91 1.20
CA LEU A 102 -11.97 4.58 2.59
C LEU A 102 -13.46 4.75 2.88
N TRP A 103 -14.00 5.96 2.70
CA TRP A 103 -15.38 6.24 3.08
C TRP A 103 -16.40 5.53 2.21
N ARG A 104 -16.10 5.33 0.93
CA ARG A 104 -16.91 4.50 0.03
C ARG A 104 -16.95 3.04 0.48
N THR A 105 -15.81 2.47 0.82
CA THR A 105 -15.72 1.08 1.30
C THR A 105 -16.46 0.90 2.62
N VAL A 106 -16.31 1.85 3.57
CA VAL A 106 -17.07 1.83 4.83
C VAL A 106 -18.57 1.92 4.57
N ALA A 107 -19.03 2.79 3.66
CA ALA A 107 -20.44 2.91 3.29
C ALA A 107 -21.00 1.62 2.66
N CYS A 108 -20.24 0.96 1.78
CA CYS A 108 -20.61 -0.35 1.20
C CYS A 108 -20.84 -1.40 2.29
N ASP A 109 -19.93 -1.49 3.26
CA ASP A 109 -20.10 -2.45 4.37
C ASP A 109 -21.26 -2.10 5.29
N LEU A 110 -21.47 -0.82 5.57
CA LEU A 110 -22.64 -0.37 6.32
C LEU A 110 -23.96 -0.71 5.60
N ALA A 111 -24.02 -0.55 4.27
CA ALA A 111 -25.17 -0.95 3.45
C ALA A 111 -25.44 -2.47 3.49
N ARG A 112 -24.37 -3.28 3.57
CA ARG A 112 -24.46 -4.74 3.73
C ARG A 112 -24.98 -5.13 5.12
N LEU A 113 -24.49 -4.45 6.16
CA LEU A 113 -24.83 -4.75 7.55
C LEU A 113 -26.21 -4.23 7.96
N PHE A 114 -26.61 -3.08 7.45
CA PHE A 114 -27.83 -2.37 7.84
C PHE A 114 -28.69 -2.00 6.62
N PRO A 115 -29.64 -2.86 6.22
CA PRO A 115 -30.52 -2.56 5.08
C PRO A 115 -31.27 -1.23 5.22
N SER A 116 -31.59 -0.78 6.45
CA SER A 116 -32.21 0.52 6.71
C SER A 116 -31.40 1.73 6.24
N LEU A 117 -30.08 1.58 6.04
CA LEU A 117 -29.22 2.66 5.56
C LEU A 117 -29.17 2.76 4.04
N ARG A 118 -29.61 1.74 3.28
CA ARG A 118 -29.50 1.69 1.82
C ARG A 118 -30.19 2.88 1.16
N GLN A 119 -31.39 3.23 1.59
CA GLN A 119 -32.12 4.38 1.05
C GLN A 119 -31.38 5.71 1.28
N HIS A 120 -30.80 5.90 2.47
CA HIS A 120 -30.03 7.12 2.77
C HIS A 120 -28.76 7.21 1.93
N LEU A 121 -28.09 6.07 1.69
CA LEU A 121 -26.91 6.00 0.85
C LEU A 121 -27.25 6.19 -0.64
N ALA A 122 -28.39 5.68 -1.13
CA ALA A 122 -28.84 5.86 -2.51
C ALA A 122 -29.28 7.30 -2.83
N GLN A 123 -29.90 7.99 -1.87
CA GLN A 123 -30.37 9.38 -2.06
C GLN A 123 -29.21 10.39 -2.21
N GLY A 124 -27.99 10.03 -1.81
CA GLY A 124 -26.77 10.80 -1.99
C GLY A 124 -26.23 10.85 -3.44
N ASP A 125 -26.98 10.40 -4.44
CA ASP A 125 -26.53 10.12 -5.82
C ASP A 125 -25.76 11.28 -6.50
N GLN A 126 -26.10 12.53 -6.23
CA GLN A 126 -25.38 13.70 -6.75
C GLN A 126 -24.02 13.97 -6.04
N GLY A 127 -23.74 13.31 -4.92
CA GLY A 127 -22.54 13.48 -4.12
C GLY A 127 -21.50 12.36 -4.26
N HIS A 128 -21.89 11.21 -4.81
CA HIS A 128 -21.03 10.02 -4.89
C HIS A 128 -19.77 10.24 -5.76
N ASN A 129 -19.85 11.13 -6.72
CA ASN A 129 -18.72 11.51 -7.60
C ASN A 129 -17.92 12.72 -7.08
N SER A 130 -18.20 13.20 -5.87
CA SER A 130 -17.44 14.30 -5.28
C SER A 130 -15.99 13.87 -5.02
N SER A 131 -15.05 14.75 -5.31
CA SER A 131 -13.67 14.67 -4.87
C SER A 131 -13.46 15.29 -3.48
N ASP A 132 -14.48 15.96 -2.93
CA ASP A 132 -14.45 16.58 -1.60
C ASP A 132 -14.69 15.51 -0.52
N ILE A 133 -13.67 15.22 0.26
CA ILE A 133 -13.64 14.18 1.29
C ILE A 133 -14.59 14.51 2.46
N ASP A 134 -14.66 15.76 2.87
CA ASP A 134 -15.57 16.21 3.94
C ASP A 134 -17.03 16.04 3.53
N ARG A 135 -17.36 16.40 2.30
CA ARG A 135 -18.70 16.19 1.75
C ARG A 135 -19.05 14.71 1.64
N LEU A 136 -18.12 13.88 1.15
CA LEU A 136 -18.30 12.43 1.08
C LEU A 136 -18.52 11.81 2.47
N PHE A 137 -17.70 12.17 3.45
CA PHE A 137 -17.86 11.70 4.81
C PHE A 137 -19.23 12.05 5.37
N LYS A 138 -19.69 13.28 5.16
CA LYS A 138 -21.02 13.72 5.60
C LYS A 138 -22.14 12.90 4.96
N LEU A 139 -22.09 12.71 3.63
CA LEU A 139 -23.16 12.04 2.89
C LEU A 139 -23.14 10.51 3.05
N LEU A 140 -21.97 9.89 3.13
CA LEU A 140 -21.84 8.44 3.17
C LEU A 140 -21.77 7.85 4.58
N ILE A 141 -21.38 8.65 5.57
CA ILE A 141 -21.13 8.16 6.92
C ILE A 141 -22.01 8.89 7.95
N GLU A 142 -21.83 10.21 8.09
CA GLU A 142 -22.44 10.95 9.19
C GLU A 142 -23.97 10.96 9.09
N VAL A 143 -24.52 11.34 7.94
CA VAL A 143 -25.99 11.40 7.75
C VAL A 143 -26.62 10.00 7.81
N PRO A 144 -26.14 8.96 7.11
CA PRO A 144 -26.70 7.63 7.24
C PRO A 144 -26.66 7.09 8.67
N LEU A 145 -25.52 7.21 9.37
CA LEU A 145 -25.38 6.70 10.73
C LEU A 145 -26.22 7.49 11.77
N SER A 146 -26.57 8.74 11.49
CA SER A 146 -27.52 9.50 12.34
C SER A 146 -28.95 8.95 12.25
N ALA A 147 -29.29 8.27 11.17
CA ALA A 147 -30.60 7.63 10.97
C ALA A 147 -30.66 6.19 11.53
N LEU A 148 -29.55 5.67 12.04
CA LEU A 148 -29.51 4.33 12.61
C LEU A 148 -30.14 4.29 13.99
N ASP A 149 -31.05 3.32 14.21
CA ASP A 149 -31.77 3.14 15.46
C ASP A 149 -30.82 3.10 16.67
N ASP A 150 -31.06 3.98 17.65
CA ASP A 150 -30.30 4.09 18.90
C ASP A 150 -30.46 2.88 19.81
N ALA A 151 -31.54 2.09 19.66
CA ALA A 151 -31.78 0.88 20.41
C ALA A 151 -30.83 -0.29 20.02
N ILE A 152 -30.09 -0.16 18.92
CA ILE A 152 -29.10 -1.18 18.53
C ILE A 152 -27.98 -1.20 19.56
N ARG A 153 -27.78 -2.36 20.19
CA ARG A 153 -26.71 -2.55 21.18
C ARG A 153 -25.33 -2.35 20.55
N ARG A 154 -24.42 -1.73 21.30
CA ARG A 154 -23.05 -1.43 20.82
C ARG A 154 -22.29 -2.67 20.34
N GLU A 155 -22.52 -3.85 20.96
CA GLU A 155 -21.89 -5.10 20.57
C GLU A 155 -22.34 -5.59 19.16
N ARG A 156 -23.45 -5.06 18.64
CA ARG A 156 -23.92 -5.34 17.26
C ARG A 156 -23.45 -4.33 16.24
N LEU A 157 -22.88 -3.22 16.69
CA LEU A 157 -22.30 -2.23 15.80
C LEU A 157 -20.92 -2.72 15.33
N PRO A 158 -20.54 -2.45 14.06
CA PRO A 158 -19.23 -2.85 13.56
C PRO A 158 -18.11 -2.08 14.26
N VAL A 159 -16.98 -2.75 14.45
CA VAL A 159 -15.70 -2.11 14.73
C VAL A 159 -15.03 -1.81 13.41
N ILE A 160 -14.57 -0.57 13.22
CA ILE A 160 -13.90 -0.16 12.00
C ILE A 160 -12.39 -0.21 12.25
N VAL A 161 -11.67 -0.95 11.42
CA VAL A 161 -10.20 -1.12 11.50
C VAL A 161 -9.55 -0.48 10.29
N ILE A 162 -8.80 0.61 10.52
CA ILE A 162 -8.03 1.33 9.49
C ILE A 162 -6.55 1.02 9.71
N ASP A 163 -5.97 0.25 8.79
CA ASP A 163 -4.54 -0.10 8.86
C ASP A 163 -3.70 0.84 8.01
N ALA A 164 -2.51 1.19 8.53
CA ALA A 164 -1.47 1.98 7.88
C ALA A 164 -1.94 3.39 7.43
N LEU A 165 -2.61 4.16 8.30
CA LEU A 165 -3.09 5.51 8.00
C LEU A 165 -1.98 6.44 7.49
N ASP A 166 -0.73 6.27 7.94
CA ASP A 166 0.45 7.02 7.46
C ASP A 166 0.83 6.69 6.00
N GLU A 167 0.27 5.65 5.41
CA GLU A 167 0.44 5.33 3.99
C GLU A 167 -0.64 5.94 3.09
N CYS A 168 -1.55 6.69 3.67
CA CYS A 168 -2.57 7.43 2.96
C CYS A 168 -1.94 8.52 2.06
N GLY A 169 -2.50 8.72 0.88
CA GLY A 169 -2.01 9.70 -0.10
C GLY A 169 -1.03 9.12 -1.14
N GLY A 170 -0.65 7.86 -1.00
CA GLY A 170 0.16 7.14 -1.99
C GLY A 170 1.57 7.73 -2.14
N LEU A 171 2.14 7.55 -3.33
CA LEU A 171 3.43 8.14 -3.75
C LEU A 171 3.29 9.64 -4.11
N ARG A 172 2.12 10.24 -3.94
CA ARG A 172 1.88 11.66 -4.19
C ARG A 172 2.47 12.49 -3.06
N HIS A 173 3.73 12.88 -3.23
CA HIS A 173 4.36 13.92 -2.41
C HIS A 173 4.02 15.34 -2.87
N ASP A 174 2.99 15.50 -3.71
CA ASP A 174 2.50 16.78 -4.21
C ASP A 174 1.56 17.47 -3.18
N ALA A 175 1.26 18.73 -3.46
CA ALA A 175 0.37 19.53 -2.61
C ALA A 175 -1.03 18.89 -2.47
N SER A 176 -1.56 18.31 -3.55
CA SER A 176 -2.88 17.67 -3.57
C SER A 176 -2.97 16.47 -2.62
N GLY A 177 -1.96 15.58 -2.60
CA GLY A 177 -1.95 14.45 -1.68
C GLY A 177 -1.88 14.87 -0.21
N LYS A 178 -1.23 16.00 0.08
CA LYS A 178 -1.20 16.58 1.45
C LYS A 178 -2.55 17.16 1.86
N GLU A 179 -3.24 17.84 0.94
CA GLU A 179 -4.59 18.39 1.20
C GLU A 179 -5.60 17.26 1.43
N ASP A 180 -5.58 16.22 0.61
CA ASP A 180 -6.44 15.04 0.76
C ASP A 180 -6.22 14.37 2.11
N PHE A 181 -4.96 14.23 2.53
CA PHE A 181 -4.64 13.66 3.84
C PHE A 181 -5.12 14.54 5.00
N GLN A 182 -4.99 15.86 4.91
CA GLN A 182 -5.49 16.78 5.94
C GLN A 182 -7.02 16.73 6.03
N SER A 183 -7.72 16.68 4.90
CA SER A 183 -9.18 16.52 4.86
C SER A 183 -9.61 15.18 5.47
N LEU A 184 -8.88 14.09 5.21
CA LEU A 184 -9.15 12.82 5.88
C LEU A 184 -8.97 12.92 7.40
N LEU A 185 -7.87 13.52 7.87
CA LEU A 185 -7.64 13.70 9.30
C LEU A 185 -8.75 14.55 9.95
N HIS A 186 -9.29 15.54 9.23
CA HIS A 186 -10.45 16.33 9.68
C HIS A 186 -11.70 15.44 9.87
N THR A 187 -12.03 14.58 8.90
CA THR A 187 -13.16 13.66 9.01
C THR A 187 -12.99 12.65 10.16
N LEU A 188 -11.77 12.12 10.35
CA LEU A 188 -11.44 11.22 11.46
C LEU A 188 -11.55 11.93 12.83
N LYS A 189 -11.20 13.22 12.91
CA LYS A 189 -11.40 14.02 14.13
C LYS A 189 -12.90 14.20 14.44
N ARG A 190 -13.73 14.42 13.42
CA ARG A 190 -15.20 14.49 13.58
C ARG A 190 -15.77 13.21 14.14
N TRP A 191 -15.17 12.05 13.85
CA TRP A 191 -15.57 10.76 14.43
C TRP A 191 -15.54 10.76 15.96
N THR A 192 -14.64 11.54 16.58
CA THR A 192 -14.55 11.67 18.03
C THR A 192 -15.50 12.72 18.62
N GLN A 193 -16.07 13.60 17.79
CA GLN A 193 -16.84 14.76 18.21
C GLN A 193 -18.35 14.56 18.07
N VAL A 194 -18.78 13.86 17.02
CA VAL A 194 -20.20 13.67 16.68
C VAL A 194 -20.79 12.54 17.51
N ASP A 195 -21.85 12.81 18.25
CA ASP A 195 -22.37 11.90 19.29
C ASP A 195 -22.83 10.54 18.77
N HIS A 196 -23.55 10.49 17.64
CA HIS A 196 -23.99 9.21 17.07
C HIS A 196 -22.83 8.37 16.52
N LEU A 197 -21.70 8.99 16.13
CA LEU A 197 -20.49 8.29 15.71
C LEU A 197 -19.70 7.72 16.89
N LYS A 198 -19.81 8.30 18.08
CA LYS A 198 -19.16 7.79 19.30
C LYS A 198 -19.61 6.39 19.71
N ARG A 199 -20.71 5.90 19.16
CA ARG A 199 -21.18 4.53 19.38
C ARG A 199 -20.30 3.47 18.70
N PHE A 200 -19.55 3.88 17.66
CA PHE A 200 -18.72 2.98 16.85
C PHE A 200 -17.28 3.06 17.29
N LYS A 201 -16.65 1.92 17.55
CA LYS A 201 -15.21 1.85 17.81
C LYS A 201 -14.44 1.93 16.51
N LEU A 202 -13.39 2.75 16.51
CA LEU A 202 -12.46 2.94 15.41
C LEU A 202 -11.04 2.57 15.88
N VAL A 203 -10.47 1.54 15.29
CA VAL A 203 -9.09 1.10 15.55
C VAL A 203 -8.22 1.57 14.39
N ILE A 204 -7.20 2.36 14.68
CA ILE A 204 -6.30 2.93 13.67
C ILE A 204 -4.88 2.49 13.96
N THR A 205 -4.16 2.03 12.94
CA THR A 205 -2.72 1.81 13.04
C THR A 205 -1.96 2.84 12.22
N SER A 206 -0.87 3.39 12.74
CA SER A 206 0.03 4.28 11.99
C SER A 206 1.39 4.46 12.65
N ARG A 207 2.30 5.11 11.95
CA ARG A 207 3.47 5.77 12.56
C ARG A 207 3.01 6.99 13.36
N PRO A 208 3.74 7.41 14.40
CA PRO A 208 3.41 8.60 15.21
C PRO A 208 3.82 9.90 14.50
N GLU A 209 3.18 10.19 13.35
CA GLU A 209 3.41 11.44 12.62
C GLU A 209 2.71 12.63 13.28
N ASP A 210 3.26 13.83 13.17
CA ASP A 210 2.76 15.05 13.84
C ASP A 210 1.30 15.38 13.50
N GLY A 211 0.89 15.19 12.23
CA GLY A 211 -0.49 15.41 11.78
C GLY A 211 -1.46 14.48 12.49
N ILE A 212 -1.14 13.20 12.57
CA ILE A 212 -1.96 12.16 13.21
C ILE A 212 -1.97 12.38 14.73
N SER A 213 -0.80 12.68 15.31
CA SER A 213 -0.66 12.94 16.76
C SER A 213 -1.50 14.13 17.23
N ARG A 214 -1.61 15.18 16.42
CA ARG A 214 -2.47 16.34 16.70
C ARG A 214 -3.95 16.03 16.52
N THR A 215 -4.29 15.14 15.61
CA THR A 215 -5.68 14.72 15.38
C THR A 215 -6.24 13.89 16.52
N PHE A 216 -5.42 13.00 17.09
CA PHE A 216 -5.80 12.09 18.17
C PHE A 216 -5.03 12.37 19.47
N PRO A 217 -5.29 13.47 20.19
CA PRO A 217 -4.69 13.67 21.50
C PRO A 217 -5.26 12.66 22.52
N LYS A 218 -4.47 12.34 23.56
CA LYS A 218 -4.85 11.38 24.62
C LYS A 218 -6.16 11.72 25.34
N THR A 219 -6.65 12.94 25.22
CA THR A 219 -7.91 13.40 25.82
C THR A 219 -9.15 12.83 25.12
N ILE A 220 -9.05 12.41 23.86
CA ILE A 220 -10.18 11.94 23.04
C ILE A 220 -9.91 10.57 22.38
N SER A 221 -8.75 9.97 22.61
CA SER A 221 -8.35 8.70 22.04
C SER A 221 -7.46 7.89 22.98
N ILE A 222 -7.52 6.57 22.84
CA ILE A 222 -6.64 5.63 23.54
C ILE A 222 -5.38 5.46 22.69
N HIS A 223 -4.21 5.54 23.33
CA HIS A 223 -2.94 5.37 22.66
C HIS A 223 -2.27 4.08 23.11
N ILE A 224 -2.12 3.13 22.23
CA ILE A 224 -1.36 1.90 22.45
C ILE A 224 -0.05 2.02 21.67
N ALA A 225 1.05 2.17 22.41
CA ALA A 225 2.38 2.29 21.83
C ALA A 225 3.05 0.92 21.79
N ILE A 226 3.60 0.56 20.62
CA ILE A 226 4.38 -0.66 20.49
C ILE A 226 5.86 -0.30 20.69
N PRO A 227 6.50 -0.79 21.76
CA PRO A 227 7.91 -0.50 22.06
C PRO A 227 8.84 -1.06 20.98
N SER A 228 9.92 -0.33 20.70
CA SER A 228 10.95 -0.73 19.74
C SER A 228 12.26 0.04 19.95
N GLY A 229 13.36 -0.52 19.51
CA GLY A 229 14.67 0.14 19.59
C GLY A 229 15.25 0.14 21.01
N SER A 230 15.67 1.32 21.48
CA SER A 230 16.26 1.49 22.81
C SER A 230 15.28 1.27 23.97
N ASP A 231 13.98 1.33 23.66
CA ASP A 231 12.92 1.18 24.67
C ASP A 231 12.61 -0.30 24.98
N VAL A 232 13.29 -1.23 24.31
CA VAL A 232 13.10 -2.68 24.46
C VAL A 232 14.31 -3.30 25.14
N GLU A 233 14.11 -3.86 26.33
CA GLU A 233 15.12 -4.61 27.06
C GLU A 233 15.03 -6.12 26.78
N LEU A 234 16.12 -6.83 27.06
CA LEU A 234 16.13 -8.29 26.97
C LEU A 234 15.23 -8.86 28.08
N GLY A 235 14.18 -9.60 27.67
CA GLY A 235 13.18 -10.12 28.61
C GLY A 235 11.84 -9.40 28.54
N ASP A 236 11.76 -8.23 27.91
CA ASP A 236 10.51 -7.56 27.64
C ASP A 236 9.58 -8.39 26.74
N SER A 237 8.29 -8.14 26.82
CA SER A 237 7.27 -8.82 26.00
C SER A 237 7.63 -8.80 24.51
N ALA A 238 8.15 -7.68 23.98
CA ALA A 238 8.55 -7.58 22.58
C ALA A 238 9.75 -8.49 22.24
N SER A 239 10.72 -8.61 23.13
CA SER A 239 11.88 -9.52 22.98
C SER A 239 11.45 -10.98 23.10
N GLN A 240 10.54 -11.29 24.04
CA GLN A 240 9.97 -12.64 24.19
C GLN A 240 9.18 -13.08 22.96
N ASP A 241 8.37 -12.21 22.41
CA ASP A 241 7.59 -12.46 21.18
C ASP A 241 8.53 -12.78 20.00
N ILE A 242 9.61 -11.99 19.83
CA ILE A 242 10.60 -12.24 18.78
C ILE A 242 11.36 -13.54 19.04
N HIS A 243 11.69 -13.84 20.29
CA HIS A 243 12.32 -15.11 20.66
C HIS A 243 11.44 -16.30 20.25
N VAL A 244 10.14 -16.28 20.60
CA VAL A 244 9.17 -17.33 20.24
C VAL A 244 9.09 -17.47 18.72
N PHE A 245 8.97 -16.34 18.00
CA PHE A 245 8.91 -16.32 16.54
C PHE A 245 10.16 -16.92 15.89
N LEU A 246 11.35 -16.40 16.24
CA LEU A 246 12.62 -16.87 15.65
C LEU A 246 12.89 -18.33 15.99
N LYS A 247 12.62 -18.75 17.23
CA LYS A 247 12.76 -20.16 17.63
C LYS A 247 11.95 -21.08 16.74
N SER A 248 10.67 -20.79 16.54
CA SER A 248 9.79 -21.56 15.66
C SER A 248 10.31 -21.62 14.22
N CYS A 249 10.81 -20.50 13.67
CA CYS A 249 11.38 -20.47 12.33
C CYS A 249 12.66 -21.32 12.23
N LEU A 250 13.60 -21.17 13.17
CA LEU A 250 14.87 -21.91 13.17
C LEU A 250 14.66 -23.42 13.35
N GLU A 251 13.71 -23.81 14.19
CA GLU A 251 13.30 -25.22 14.35
C GLU A 251 12.73 -25.78 13.04
N SER A 252 11.89 -25.01 12.32
CA SER A 252 11.32 -25.43 11.04
C SER A 252 12.37 -25.57 9.93
N MET A 253 13.50 -24.86 10.03
CA MET A 253 14.65 -24.99 9.12
C MET A 253 15.54 -26.22 9.41
N GLY A 254 15.26 -26.97 10.48
CA GLY A 254 16.02 -28.15 10.86
C GLY A 254 17.39 -27.86 11.49
N MET A 255 17.60 -26.65 12.04
CA MET A 255 18.84 -26.31 12.73
C MET A 255 19.04 -27.12 14.02
N GLU A 256 20.28 -27.44 14.35
CA GLU A 256 20.61 -28.13 15.62
C GLU A 256 20.30 -27.27 16.84
N GLY A 257 19.84 -27.88 17.93
CA GLY A 257 19.42 -27.17 19.14
C GLY A 257 20.51 -26.31 19.79
N ALA A 258 21.80 -26.69 19.69
CA ALA A 258 22.92 -25.87 20.16
C ALA A 258 23.09 -24.60 19.31
N LEU A 259 22.97 -24.73 17.99
CA LEU A 259 23.04 -23.61 17.04
C LEU A 259 21.85 -22.69 17.16
N ILE A 260 20.63 -23.24 17.36
CA ILE A 260 19.42 -22.45 17.64
C ILE A 260 19.64 -21.56 18.88
N ARG A 261 20.14 -22.10 19.99
CA ARG A 261 20.42 -21.29 21.19
C ARG A 261 21.39 -20.15 20.88
N LYS A 262 22.52 -20.45 20.23
CA LYS A 262 23.50 -19.44 19.83
C LYS A 262 22.87 -18.37 18.93
N ALA A 263 22.06 -18.79 17.96
CA ALA A 263 21.38 -17.89 17.05
C ALA A 263 20.38 -16.98 17.79
N LEU A 264 19.56 -17.51 18.69
CA LEU A 264 18.61 -16.74 19.48
C LEU A 264 19.30 -15.71 20.38
N ASP A 265 20.39 -16.11 21.09
CA ASP A 265 21.17 -15.19 21.92
C ASP A 265 21.75 -14.02 21.11
N TYR A 266 22.07 -14.25 19.84
CA TYR A 266 22.60 -13.24 18.95
C TYR A 266 21.52 -12.39 18.29
N LEU A 267 20.45 -13.00 17.75
CA LEU A 267 19.45 -12.35 16.89
C LEU A 267 18.41 -11.56 17.69
N VAL A 268 17.92 -12.09 18.82
CA VAL A 268 16.84 -11.45 19.60
C VAL A 268 17.22 -10.05 20.09
N PRO A 269 18.40 -9.82 20.70
CA PRO A 269 18.79 -8.48 21.12
C PRO A 269 18.97 -7.50 19.95
N ARG A 270 19.33 -8.00 18.76
CA ARG A 270 19.53 -7.17 17.57
C ARG A 270 18.23 -6.73 16.94
N ALA A 271 17.22 -7.57 16.98
CA ALA A 271 15.89 -7.23 16.51
C ALA A 271 15.27 -6.07 17.31
N ALA A 272 15.59 -5.92 18.60
CA ALA A 272 15.17 -4.81 19.45
C ALA A 272 13.67 -4.47 19.28
N GLY A 273 12.79 -5.47 19.36
CA GLY A 273 11.34 -5.32 19.21
C GLY A 273 10.83 -5.10 17.78
N ILE A 274 11.72 -5.06 16.79
CA ILE A 274 11.36 -4.81 15.38
C ILE A 274 11.09 -6.14 14.68
N PHE A 275 9.82 -6.51 14.51
CA PHE A 275 9.42 -7.79 13.90
C PHE A 275 9.86 -7.94 12.45
N ILE A 276 9.90 -6.85 11.66
CA ILE A 276 10.39 -6.94 10.28
C ILE A 276 11.87 -7.35 10.24
N TRP A 277 12.67 -6.98 11.24
CA TRP A 277 14.04 -7.46 11.36
C TRP A 277 14.07 -8.98 11.54
N ALA A 278 13.25 -9.49 12.45
CA ALA A 278 13.17 -10.93 12.73
C ALA A 278 12.63 -11.72 11.53
N THR A 279 11.58 -11.27 10.88
CA THR A 279 11.02 -11.94 9.69
C THR A 279 11.97 -11.90 8.50
N THR A 280 12.62 -10.76 8.26
CA THR A 280 13.64 -10.65 7.20
C THR A 280 14.83 -11.56 7.47
N THR A 281 15.28 -11.64 8.72
CA THR A 281 16.35 -12.55 9.13
C THR A 281 15.94 -14.00 8.90
N ALA A 282 14.75 -14.40 9.33
CA ALA A 282 14.24 -15.75 9.10
C ALA A 282 14.20 -16.10 7.61
N ASN A 283 13.62 -15.24 6.79
CA ASN A 283 13.58 -15.41 5.33
C ASN A 283 14.99 -15.48 4.73
N PHE A 284 15.93 -14.68 5.24
CA PHE A 284 17.32 -14.72 4.77
C PHE A 284 18.01 -16.03 5.13
N LEU A 285 17.77 -16.58 6.32
CA LEU A 285 18.36 -17.84 6.77
C LEU A 285 17.79 -19.06 6.03
N GLU A 286 16.56 -19.01 5.53
CA GLU A 286 15.80 -20.16 5.01
C GLU A 286 16.56 -21.01 3.97
N SER A 287 17.34 -20.39 3.08
CA SER A 287 18.00 -21.13 1.99
C SER A 287 19.33 -21.79 2.37
N ASP A 288 20.03 -21.28 3.39
CA ASP A 288 21.28 -21.82 3.93
C ASP A 288 21.48 -21.28 5.37
N PRO A 289 20.85 -21.91 6.38
CA PRO A 289 20.78 -21.35 7.72
C PRO A 289 22.15 -21.12 8.38
N GLU A 290 23.08 -22.08 8.24
CA GLU A 290 24.38 -22.03 8.92
C GLU A 290 25.31 -20.99 8.30
N SER A 291 25.50 -21.05 6.98
CA SER A 291 26.37 -20.15 6.25
C SER A 291 25.88 -18.69 6.37
N ARG A 292 24.57 -18.49 6.22
CA ARG A 292 23.97 -17.16 6.32
C ARG A 292 23.95 -16.61 7.74
N PHE A 293 23.81 -17.46 8.75
CA PHE A 293 23.98 -17.04 10.14
C PHE A 293 25.41 -16.55 10.39
N ALA A 294 26.42 -17.25 9.90
CA ALA A 294 27.81 -16.81 10.00
C ALA A 294 28.10 -15.46 9.29
N MET A 295 27.35 -15.13 8.22
CA MET A 295 27.40 -13.80 7.60
C MET A 295 26.81 -12.72 8.51
N LEU A 296 25.70 -13.02 9.20
CA LEU A 296 25.07 -12.06 10.12
C LEU A 296 25.93 -11.78 11.35
N GLU A 297 26.67 -12.76 11.85
CA GLU A 297 27.59 -12.59 12.99
C GLU A 297 28.69 -11.54 12.73
N LYS A 298 29.01 -11.26 11.48
CA LYS A 298 29.97 -10.22 11.06
C LYS A 298 29.37 -8.82 11.01
N GLY A 299 28.03 -8.69 11.07
CA GLY A 299 27.33 -7.43 11.00
C GLY A 299 27.19 -6.75 12.36
N ASP A 300 27.15 -5.41 12.35
CA ASP A 300 27.01 -4.58 13.55
C ASP A 300 25.67 -3.82 13.56
N GLY A 301 25.11 -3.61 14.76
CA GLY A 301 23.96 -2.73 14.95
C GLY A 301 22.74 -3.39 15.58
N LYS A 302 21.91 -2.55 16.24
CA LYS A 302 20.64 -2.92 16.88
C LYS A 302 19.52 -2.01 16.37
N GLY A 303 18.27 -2.49 16.44
CA GLY A 303 17.10 -1.71 16.08
C GLY A 303 17.08 -1.32 14.59
N LEU A 304 16.68 -0.08 14.27
CA LEU A 304 16.60 0.40 12.87
C LEU A 304 17.98 0.44 12.18
N LYS A 305 19.07 0.77 12.92
CA LYS A 305 20.44 0.68 12.38
C LYS A 305 20.80 -0.77 12.07
N GLY A 306 20.41 -1.72 12.93
CA GLY A 306 20.57 -3.14 12.69
C GLY A 306 19.75 -3.64 11.49
N LEU A 307 18.56 -3.09 11.26
CA LEU A 307 17.74 -3.41 10.09
C LEU A 307 18.42 -2.97 8.78
N TYR A 308 18.99 -1.77 8.75
CA TYR A 308 19.72 -1.29 7.57
C TYR A 308 21.03 -2.07 7.34
N SER A 309 21.72 -2.47 8.42
CA SER A 309 22.88 -3.36 8.32
C SER A 309 22.49 -4.74 7.78
N LEU A 310 21.37 -5.31 8.23
CA LEU A 310 20.81 -6.55 7.68
C LEU A 310 20.50 -6.44 6.20
N TYR A 311 19.83 -5.37 5.77
CA TYR A 311 19.53 -5.13 4.37
C TYR A 311 20.80 -4.98 3.52
N SER A 312 21.81 -4.27 4.03
CA SER A 312 23.12 -4.17 3.37
C SER A 312 23.78 -5.55 3.23
N THR A 313 23.73 -6.39 4.26
CA THR A 313 24.24 -7.76 4.22
C THR A 313 23.51 -8.60 3.18
N ILE A 314 22.18 -8.50 3.12
CA ILE A 314 21.35 -9.20 2.13
C ILE A 314 21.76 -8.80 0.71
N VAL A 315 21.85 -7.50 0.41
CA VAL A 315 22.21 -7.01 -0.92
C VAL A 315 23.63 -7.44 -1.30
N LYS A 316 24.60 -7.32 -0.37
CA LYS A 316 25.99 -7.77 -0.58
C LYS A 316 26.07 -9.28 -0.83
N ALA A 317 25.35 -10.08 -0.04
CA ALA A 317 25.32 -11.54 -0.19
C ALA A 317 24.63 -11.98 -1.49
N SER A 318 23.62 -11.20 -1.93
CA SER A 318 22.80 -11.53 -3.11
C SER A 318 23.51 -11.22 -4.43
N PHE A 319 24.27 -10.14 -4.46
CA PHE A 319 24.83 -9.62 -5.71
C PHE A 319 26.36 -9.71 -5.77
N GLY A 320 27.04 -10.17 -4.72
CA GLY A 320 28.48 -10.43 -4.71
C GLY A 320 29.36 -9.21 -5.00
N HIS A 321 30.66 -9.48 -5.29
CA HIS A 321 31.64 -8.43 -5.60
C HIS A 321 32.00 -8.32 -7.09
N ASP A 322 31.52 -9.24 -7.94
CA ASP A 322 31.96 -9.39 -9.33
C ASP A 322 30.86 -9.13 -10.36
N LEU A 323 29.95 -8.19 -10.06
CA LEU A 323 28.92 -7.81 -11.02
C LEU A 323 29.47 -6.93 -12.13
N GLU A 324 29.12 -7.23 -13.37
CA GLU A 324 29.37 -6.36 -14.50
C GLU A 324 28.53 -5.08 -14.42
N LYS A 325 29.01 -4.01 -15.04
CA LYS A 325 28.33 -2.70 -15.05
C LYS A 325 26.89 -2.79 -15.59
N GLU A 326 26.69 -3.65 -16.58
CA GLU A 326 25.38 -3.91 -17.18
C GLU A 326 24.40 -4.61 -16.22
N GLU A 327 24.91 -5.49 -15.37
CA GLU A 327 24.11 -6.19 -14.36
C GLU A 327 23.70 -5.23 -13.24
N ILE A 328 24.62 -4.40 -12.77
CA ILE A 328 24.32 -3.31 -11.80
C ILE A 328 23.26 -2.38 -12.40
N GLY A 329 23.40 -2.02 -13.68
CA GLY A 329 22.44 -1.19 -14.39
C GLY A 329 21.04 -1.82 -14.44
N ALA A 330 20.95 -3.12 -14.70
CA ALA A 330 19.68 -3.85 -14.73
C ALA A 330 19.02 -3.91 -13.33
N ILE A 331 19.79 -4.27 -12.30
CA ILE A 331 19.33 -4.32 -10.90
C ILE A 331 18.82 -2.95 -10.48
N THR A 332 19.61 -1.91 -10.75
CA THR A 332 19.29 -0.52 -10.44
C THR A 332 17.99 -0.06 -11.12
N SER A 333 17.82 -0.41 -12.42
CA SER A 333 16.61 -0.05 -13.18
C SER A 333 15.36 -0.73 -12.64
N VAL A 334 15.44 -2.02 -12.28
CA VAL A 334 14.30 -2.76 -11.72
C VAL A 334 13.94 -2.21 -10.35
N ILE A 335 14.91 -2.05 -9.44
CA ILE A 335 14.67 -1.50 -8.10
C ILE A 335 14.14 -0.07 -8.19
N GLY A 336 14.71 0.76 -9.07
CA GLY A 336 14.20 2.12 -9.29
C GLY A 336 12.77 2.14 -9.83
N ALA A 337 12.43 1.23 -10.75
CA ALA A 337 11.06 1.09 -11.21
C ALA A 337 10.12 0.65 -10.09
N MET A 338 10.55 -0.26 -9.19
CA MET A 338 9.75 -0.65 -8.02
C MET A 338 9.50 0.52 -7.05
N ILE A 339 10.45 1.45 -6.91
CA ILE A 339 10.34 2.61 -6.01
C ILE A 339 9.51 3.73 -6.63
N PHE A 340 9.72 4.04 -7.92
CA PHE A 340 9.20 5.25 -8.55
C PHE A 340 7.96 5.02 -9.42
N ALA A 341 7.63 3.77 -9.78
CA ALA A 341 6.39 3.50 -10.49
C ALA A 341 5.16 3.83 -9.61
N LYS A 342 4.11 4.36 -10.23
CA LYS A 342 2.87 4.79 -9.54
C LYS A 342 1.94 3.62 -9.19
N LYS A 343 2.19 2.47 -9.79
CA LYS A 343 1.63 1.14 -9.45
C LYS A 343 2.70 0.09 -9.68
N PRO A 344 2.66 -1.02 -8.97
CA PRO A 344 3.57 -2.12 -9.22
C PRO A 344 3.48 -2.60 -10.68
N LEU A 345 4.61 -2.85 -11.26
CA LEU A 345 4.76 -3.30 -12.64
C LEU A 345 4.96 -4.82 -12.68
N ASP A 346 4.33 -5.47 -13.64
CA ASP A 346 4.53 -6.91 -13.86
C ASP A 346 5.85 -7.20 -14.58
N ASP A 347 6.26 -8.45 -14.59
CA ASP A 347 7.50 -8.91 -15.21
C ASP A 347 7.59 -8.54 -16.69
N ASN A 348 6.46 -8.63 -17.43
CA ASN A 348 6.43 -8.31 -18.85
C ASN A 348 6.75 -6.84 -19.11
N VAL A 349 6.43 -5.97 -18.17
CA VAL A 349 6.78 -4.55 -18.22
C VAL A 349 8.22 -4.33 -17.79
N LEU A 350 8.65 -4.92 -16.68
CA LEU A 350 10.02 -4.75 -16.16
C LEU A 350 11.10 -5.22 -17.13
N ILE A 351 10.88 -6.31 -17.86
CA ILE A 351 11.82 -6.78 -18.89
C ILE A 351 11.92 -5.84 -20.10
N THR A 352 10.98 -4.91 -20.29
CA THR A 352 11.06 -3.91 -21.39
C THR A 352 11.94 -2.70 -21.04
N LEU A 353 12.35 -2.56 -19.78
CA LEU A 353 13.25 -1.49 -19.36
C LEU A 353 14.60 -1.60 -20.11
N PRO A 354 15.18 -0.47 -20.57
CA PRO A 354 16.31 -0.49 -21.50
C PRO A 354 17.54 -1.28 -21.03
N GLN A 355 17.80 -1.30 -19.72
CA GLN A 355 18.96 -1.98 -19.13
C GLN A 355 18.64 -3.42 -18.72
N VAL A 356 17.38 -3.82 -18.68
CA VAL A 356 16.94 -5.19 -18.34
C VAL A 356 16.86 -6.05 -19.59
N LYS A 357 16.44 -5.46 -20.71
CA LYS A 357 16.36 -6.14 -21.99
C LYS A 357 17.76 -6.31 -22.59
N ILE A 358 18.24 -7.54 -22.68
CA ILE A 358 19.44 -7.87 -23.44
C ILE A 358 18.99 -8.44 -24.78
N PRO A 359 19.37 -7.83 -25.92
CA PRO A 359 19.25 -8.49 -27.21
C PRO A 359 20.14 -9.76 -27.21
N ASP A 360 19.58 -10.86 -27.61
CA ASP A 360 20.30 -12.14 -27.89
C ASP A 360 20.92 -12.87 -26.68
N SER A 361 20.56 -12.59 -25.45
CA SER A 361 21.05 -13.36 -24.31
C SER A 361 19.94 -14.17 -23.61
N ASN A 362 20.26 -15.43 -23.26
CA ASN A 362 19.41 -16.31 -22.45
C ASN A 362 19.46 -15.98 -20.94
N VAL A 363 20.10 -14.89 -20.54
CA VAL A 363 20.26 -14.51 -19.14
C VAL A 363 18.98 -13.85 -18.63
N ASN A 364 18.28 -14.53 -17.76
CA ASN A 364 17.11 -13.99 -17.07
C ASN A 364 17.55 -13.10 -15.90
N ARG A 365 17.91 -11.83 -16.19
CA ARG A 365 18.34 -10.86 -15.17
C ARG A 365 17.27 -10.62 -14.11
N LEU A 366 15.99 -10.61 -14.48
CA LEU A 366 14.89 -10.46 -13.53
C LEU A 366 14.81 -11.65 -12.57
N GLY A 367 15.06 -12.87 -13.06
CA GLY A 367 15.14 -14.07 -12.22
C GLY A 367 16.29 -14.03 -11.22
N LEU A 368 17.44 -13.47 -11.61
CA LEU A 368 18.57 -13.26 -10.69
C LEU A 368 18.22 -12.26 -9.58
N ILE A 369 17.56 -11.14 -9.94
CA ILE A 369 17.10 -10.14 -8.97
C ILE A 369 16.09 -10.75 -7.99
N ARG A 370 15.11 -11.52 -8.49
CA ARG A 370 14.13 -12.23 -7.66
C ARG A 370 14.80 -13.17 -6.67
N LYS A 371 15.69 -14.02 -7.17
CA LYS A 371 16.41 -14.98 -6.32
C LYS A 371 17.28 -14.27 -5.27
N GLY A 372 18.00 -13.25 -5.69
CA GLY A 372 18.89 -12.50 -4.78
C GLY A 372 18.11 -11.77 -3.67
N LEU A 373 17.02 -11.12 -4.01
CA LEU A 373 16.23 -10.32 -3.06
C LEU A 373 15.01 -11.06 -2.47
N ALA A 374 14.91 -12.38 -2.64
CA ALA A 374 13.75 -13.19 -2.18
C ALA A 374 13.37 -12.98 -0.70
N SER A 375 14.33 -12.61 0.15
CA SER A 375 14.08 -12.30 1.56
C SER A 375 13.42 -10.92 1.81
N VAL A 376 13.42 -10.04 0.82
CA VAL A 376 12.92 -8.65 0.93
C VAL A 376 11.90 -8.25 -0.13
N ILE A 377 11.69 -9.09 -1.17
CA ILE A 377 10.70 -8.91 -2.22
C ILE A 377 9.81 -10.14 -2.38
N ASP A 378 8.58 -9.95 -2.86
CA ASP A 378 7.66 -11.04 -3.16
C ASP A 378 8.11 -11.88 -4.35
N SER A 379 7.83 -13.18 -4.30
CA SER A 379 8.09 -14.13 -5.38
C SER A 379 7.00 -14.19 -6.45
N GLY A 380 5.90 -13.44 -6.28
CA GLY A 380 4.76 -13.40 -7.20
C GLY A 380 5.09 -12.78 -8.57
N PRO A 381 4.14 -12.78 -9.53
CA PRO A 381 4.35 -12.24 -10.89
C PRO A 381 4.56 -10.72 -10.91
N ILE A 382 4.20 -10.05 -9.84
CA ILE A 382 4.39 -8.61 -9.64
C ILE A 382 5.37 -8.43 -8.49
N LEU A 383 6.45 -7.69 -8.72
CA LEU A 383 7.47 -7.42 -7.70
C LEU A 383 6.98 -6.38 -6.70
N HIS A 384 6.97 -6.74 -5.43
CA HIS A 384 6.69 -5.85 -4.30
C HIS A 384 7.77 -5.99 -3.24
N PHE A 385 8.09 -4.92 -2.54
CA PHE A 385 8.86 -5.02 -1.30
C PHE A 385 7.99 -5.66 -0.21
N HIS A 386 8.52 -6.64 0.50
CA HIS A 386 7.84 -7.24 1.66
C HIS A 386 7.45 -6.18 2.70
N HIS A 387 8.26 -5.15 2.83
CA HIS A 387 8.02 -4.07 3.78
C HIS A 387 8.66 -2.75 3.32
N ARG A 388 7.97 -1.64 3.60
CA ARG A 388 8.40 -0.28 3.26
C ARG A 388 9.79 0.10 3.78
N SER A 389 10.24 -0.47 4.91
CA SER A 389 11.56 -0.16 5.46
C SER A 389 12.72 -0.53 4.54
N PHE A 390 12.53 -1.47 3.62
CA PHE A 390 13.54 -1.78 2.61
C PHE A 390 13.65 -0.65 1.58
N GLU A 391 12.53 -0.07 1.17
CA GLU A 391 12.53 1.14 0.33
C GLU A 391 13.14 2.34 1.07
N ASP A 392 12.78 2.54 2.36
CA ASP A 392 13.37 3.59 3.20
C ASP A 392 14.91 3.40 3.31
N PHE A 393 15.39 2.15 3.40
CA PHE A 393 16.82 1.81 3.36
C PHE A 393 17.46 2.17 2.02
N LEU A 394 16.86 1.76 0.90
CA LEU A 394 17.37 2.02 -0.45
C LEU A 394 17.49 3.53 -0.75
N LEU A 395 16.64 4.35 -0.15
CA LEU A 395 16.63 5.81 -0.29
C LEU A 395 17.46 6.53 0.80
N SER A 396 18.12 5.80 1.70
CA SER A 396 18.88 6.39 2.81
C SER A 396 20.33 6.72 2.43
N GLU A 397 20.95 7.65 3.16
CA GLU A 397 22.38 7.92 3.08
C GLU A 397 23.23 6.70 3.52
N PHE A 398 22.68 5.85 4.39
CA PHE A 398 23.33 4.61 4.78
C PHE A 398 23.55 3.69 3.59
N PHE A 399 22.54 3.55 2.71
CA PHE A 399 22.65 2.75 1.48
C PHE A 399 23.77 3.26 0.57
N LEU A 400 23.86 4.58 0.33
CA LEU A 400 24.89 5.19 -0.50
C LEU A 400 26.30 4.91 0.01
N ARG A 401 26.46 4.97 1.33
CA ARG A 401 27.76 4.71 1.96
C ARG A 401 28.18 3.24 1.89
N GLU A 402 27.23 2.33 2.15
CA GLU A 402 27.51 0.90 2.22
C GLU A 402 27.57 0.21 0.84
N LEU A 403 26.87 0.75 -0.14
CA LEU A 403 26.66 0.19 -1.48
C LEU A 403 26.82 1.24 -2.58
N PRO A 404 27.96 1.94 -2.66
CA PRO A 404 28.17 3.05 -3.60
C PRO A 404 28.00 2.65 -5.08
N GLY A 405 28.27 1.38 -5.42
CA GLY A 405 28.06 0.85 -6.77
C GLY A 405 26.59 0.86 -7.22
N PHE A 406 25.64 0.92 -6.30
CA PHE A 406 24.19 0.97 -6.57
C PHE A 406 23.60 2.38 -6.38
N SER A 407 24.42 3.42 -6.28
CA SER A 407 23.95 4.80 -6.02
C SER A 407 22.90 5.30 -7.01
N ALA A 408 22.93 4.81 -8.25
CA ALA A 408 21.94 5.16 -9.27
C ALA A 408 20.50 4.70 -8.92
N VAL A 409 20.29 3.83 -7.92
CA VAL A 409 18.93 3.52 -7.38
C VAL A 409 18.22 4.78 -6.89
N GLN A 410 18.97 5.76 -6.36
CA GLN A 410 18.43 7.01 -5.83
C GLN A 410 18.30 8.11 -6.88
N ASP A 411 18.74 7.90 -8.10
CA ASP A 411 18.56 8.88 -9.18
C ASP A 411 17.12 8.90 -9.67
N ARG A 412 16.30 9.62 -8.91
CA ARG A 412 14.87 9.81 -9.23
C ARG A 412 14.66 10.36 -10.63
N GLY A 413 15.47 11.34 -11.05
CA GLY A 413 15.34 11.97 -12.36
C GLY A 413 15.50 10.97 -13.49
N GLN A 414 16.51 10.09 -13.39
CA GLN A 414 16.76 9.03 -14.37
C GLN A 414 15.59 8.02 -14.40
N HIS A 415 15.10 7.56 -13.25
CA HIS A 415 14.04 6.56 -13.20
C HIS A 415 12.70 7.13 -13.67
N GLU A 416 12.31 8.32 -13.24
CA GLU A 416 11.09 8.99 -13.71
C GLU A 416 11.16 9.20 -15.23
N ARG A 417 12.33 9.57 -15.79
CA ARG A 417 12.55 9.69 -17.23
C ARG A 417 12.38 8.35 -17.96
N GLN A 418 12.95 7.27 -17.42
CA GLN A 418 12.79 5.93 -18.00
C GLN A 418 11.31 5.51 -18.05
N LEU A 419 10.57 5.72 -16.97
CA LEU A 419 9.15 5.42 -16.87
C LEU A 419 8.30 6.32 -17.77
N ALA A 420 8.61 7.62 -17.85
CA ALA A 420 7.96 8.55 -18.78
C ALA A 420 8.12 8.09 -20.24
N MET A 421 9.34 7.76 -20.63
CA MET A 421 9.63 7.28 -21.99
C MET A 421 9.00 5.92 -22.28
N LEU A 422 8.91 5.03 -21.29
CA LEU A 422 8.19 3.76 -21.42
C LEU A 422 6.70 4.01 -21.70
N CYS A 423 6.07 4.88 -20.91
CA CYS A 423 4.66 5.25 -21.10
C CYS A 423 4.43 5.89 -22.47
N LEU A 424 5.20 6.91 -22.82
CA LEU A 424 5.04 7.63 -24.09
C LEU A 424 5.26 6.71 -25.30
N LYS A 425 6.31 5.87 -25.30
CA LYS A 425 6.53 4.88 -26.36
C LYS A 425 5.36 3.91 -26.51
N THR A 426 4.73 3.53 -25.39
CA THR A 426 3.56 2.65 -25.39
C THR A 426 2.36 3.34 -26.02
N LEU A 427 2.09 4.61 -25.66
CA LEU A 427 0.98 5.38 -26.20
C LEU A 427 1.16 5.77 -27.67
N VAL A 428 2.40 6.01 -28.12
CA VAL A 428 2.72 6.29 -29.53
C VAL A 428 2.59 5.05 -30.40
N SER A 429 2.76 3.85 -29.82
CA SER A 429 2.79 2.60 -30.58
C SER A 429 1.45 2.26 -31.25
N SER A 430 1.49 1.33 -32.22
CA SER A 430 0.30 0.77 -32.86
C SER A 430 -0.59 -0.04 -31.90
N LYS A 431 -0.10 -0.38 -30.71
CA LYS A 431 -0.88 -1.09 -29.70
C LYS A 431 -2.04 -0.24 -29.16
N LEU A 432 -1.91 1.10 -29.17
CA LEU A 432 -3.01 2.01 -28.88
C LEU A 432 -3.71 2.40 -30.20
N HIS A 433 -4.91 1.90 -30.39
CA HIS A 433 -5.71 2.13 -31.62
C HIS A 433 -7.19 2.30 -31.28
N PHE A 434 -7.96 2.74 -32.24
CA PHE A 434 -9.41 2.89 -32.12
C PHE A 434 -10.10 1.55 -31.87
N ASN A 435 -11.12 1.55 -31.04
CA ASN A 435 -11.98 0.41 -30.71
C ASN A 435 -11.20 -0.84 -30.27
N MET A 436 -10.34 -0.67 -29.27
CA MET A 436 -9.50 -1.77 -28.74
C MET A 436 -10.30 -2.98 -28.28
N CYS A 437 -11.52 -2.78 -27.78
CA CYS A 437 -12.39 -3.85 -27.30
C CYS A 437 -13.30 -4.45 -28.38
N ASN A 438 -13.16 -4.04 -29.66
CA ASN A 438 -13.98 -4.48 -30.79
C ASN A 438 -15.49 -4.38 -30.50
N LEU A 439 -15.92 -3.27 -29.93
CA LEU A 439 -17.32 -3.03 -29.61
C LEU A 439 -18.14 -2.81 -30.90
N GLU A 440 -19.24 -3.50 -31.03
CA GLU A 440 -20.16 -3.37 -32.17
C GLU A 440 -20.97 -2.06 -32.11
N SER A 441 -21.13 -1.48 -30.93
CA SER A 441 -21.93 -0.28 -30.72
C SER A 441 -21.37 0.58 -29.57
N SER A 442 -21.42 1.89 -29.72
CA SER A 442 -21.10 2.87 -28.69
C SER A 442 -22.14 3.00 -27.57
N ILE A 443 -23.28 2.31 -27.70
CA ILE A 443 -24.39 2.35 -26.73
C ILE A 443 -24.13 1.39 -25.57
N ILE A 444 -23.20 0.43 -25.73
CA ILE A 444 -22.84 -0.54 -24.70
C ILE A 444 -22.24 0.19 -23.49
N LYS A 445 -22.79 -0.05 -22.31
CA LYS A 445 -22.30 0.59 -21.09
C LYS A 445 -20.98 -0.04 -20.65
N ASN A 446 -20.03 0.78 -20.20
CA ASN A 446 -18.72 0.31 -19.72
C ASN A 446 -18.83 -0.71 -18.58
N VAL A 447 -19.89 -0.65 -17.76
CA VAL A 447 -20.14 -1.62 -16.68
C VAL A 447 -20.35 -3.03 -17.22
N ASP A 448 -21.00 -3.16 -18.38
CA ASP A 448 -21.36 -4.46 -18.96
C ASP A 448 -20.16 -5.16 -19.63
N ILE A 449 -19.08 -4.42 -19.90
CA ILE A 449 -17.89 -4.93 -20.62
C ILE A 449 -16.61 -4.99 -19.77
N GLN A 450 -16.70 -4.84 -18.47
CA GLN A 450 -15.52 -4.79 -17.57
C GLN A 450 -14.63 -6.04 -17.67
N SER A 451 -15.21 -7.22 -17.88
CA SER A 451 -14.45 -8.46 -18.11
C SER A 451 -13.66 -8.42 -19.42
N THR A 452 -14.29 -7.92 -20.49
CA THR A 452 -13.65 -7.73 -21.80
C THR A 452 -12.53 -6.71 -21.73
N VAL A 453 -12.76 -5.57 -21.07
CA VAL A 453 -11.76 -4.51 -20.88
C VAL A 453 -10.51 -5.08 -20.18
N LYS A 454 -10.70 -5.83 -19.07
CA LYS A 454 -9.60 -6.45 -18.33
C LYS A 454 -8.81 -7.49 -19.13
N SER A 455 -9.44 -8.19 -20.05
CA SER A 455 -8.80 -9.21 -20.88
C SER A 455 -8.12 -8.65 -22.13
N VAL A 456 -8.65 -7.55 -22.68
CA VAL A 456 -8.21 -7.00 -23.98
C VAL A 456 -7.21 -5.86 -23.81
N ILE A 457 -7.42 -4.93 -22.85
CA ILE A 457 -6.51 -3.80 -22.66
C ILE A 457 -5.27 -4.27 -21.87
N PRO A 458 -4.06 -4.27 -22.49
CA PRO A 458 -2.85 -4.69 -21.80
C PRO A 458 -2.57 -3.82 -20.57
N PRO A 459 -2.08 -4.41 -19.46
CA PRO A 459 -1.74 -3.68 -18.23
C PRO A 459 -0.82 -2.47 -18.47
N LEU A 460 0.14 -2.59 -19.39
CA LEU A 460 1.05 -1.49 -19.73
C LEU A 460 0.33 -0.32 -20.43
N ILE A 461 -0.66 -0.59 -21.28
CA ILE A 461 -1.47 0.48 -21.90
C ILE A 461 -2.31 1.19 -20.83
N SER A 462 -2.96 0.44 -19.95
CA SER A 462 -3.72 1.01 -18.84
C SER A 462 -2.82 1.85 -17.93
N TYR A 463 -1.67 1.32 -17.52
CA TYR A 463 -0.68 2.05 -16.73
C TYR A 463 -0.21 3.33 -17.43
N SER A 464 0.19 3.21 -18.69
CA SER A 464 0.70 4.33 -19.47
C SER A 464 -0.36 5.41 -19.67
N SER A 465 -1.63 5.03 -19.95
CA SER A 465 -2.72 5.97 -20.12
C SER A 465 -2.99 6.80 -18.87
N PHE A 466 -2.81 6.21 -17.69
CA PHE A 466 -3.09 6.91 -16.44
C PHE A 466 -1.91 7.71 -15.89
N PHE A 467 -0.66 7.22 -16.04
CA PHE A 467 0.48 7.75 -15.30
C PHE A 467 1.56 8.46 -16.14
N TRP A 468 1.41 8.54 -17.46
CA TRP A 468 2.42 9.16 -18.30
C TRP A 468 2.75 10.61 -17.91
N ALA A 469 1.76 11.42 -17.58
CA ALA A 469 1.96 12.81 -17.19
C ALA A 469 2.57 12.94 -15.80
N ASP A 470 2.25 12.00 -14.87
CA ASP A 470 2.85 11.97 -13.54
C ASP A 470 4.36 11.72 -13.58
N HIS A 471 4.82 10.93 -14.56
CA HIS A 471 6.24 10.71 -14.78
C HIS A 471 6.88 11.87 -15.54
N VAL A 472 6.23 12.39 -16.58
CA VAL A 472 6.73 13.50 -17.39
C VAL A 472 6.99 14.75 -16.55
N ILE A 473 6.07 15.12 -15.64
CA ILE A 473 6.21 16.33 -14.80
C ILE A 473 7.41 16.26 -13.84
N GLN A 474 7.91 15.07 -13.54
CA GLN A 474 9.08 14.86 -12.67
C GLN A 474 10.41 14.89 -13.44
N THR A 475 10.37 15.14 -14.75
CA THR A 475 11.56 15.07 -15.61
C THR A 475 11.88 16.41 -16.25
N LEU A 476 13.16 16.60 -16.55
CA LEU A 476 13.57 17.66 -17.45
C LEU A 476 13.18 17.26 -18.88
N SER A 477 12.72 18.22 -19.66
CA SER A 477 12.32 18.00 -21.03
C SER A 477 13.53 17.79 -21.93
N ASP A 478 13.39 16.86 -22.87
CA ASP A 478 14.21 16.80 -24.06
C ASP A 478 13.32 16.76 -25.33
N GLU A 479 13.96 16.92 -26.47
CA GLU A 479 13.28 16.97 -27.77
C GLU A 479 12.46 15.70 -28.05
N LYS A 480 13.01 14.52 -27.78
CA LYS A 480 12.34 13.22 -28.00
C LYS A 480 11.08 13.07 -27.13
N MET A 481 11.15 13.50 -25.88
CA MET A 481 9.99 13.46 -24.98
C MET A 481 8.91 14.44 -25.43
N MET A 482 9.32 15.64 -25.86
CA MET A 482 8.39 16.65 -26.39
C MET A 482 7.70 16.19 -27.67
N GLU A 483 8.44 15.58 -28.60
CA GLU A 483 7.87 15.00 -29.82
C GLU A 483 6.88 13.89 -29.51
N ALA A 484 7.22 12.99 -28.57
CA ALA A 484 6.31 11.92 -28.17
C ALA A 484 5.03 12.46 -27.53
N VAL A 485 5.13 13.48 -26.66
CA VAL A 485 3.94 14.14 -26.05
C VAL A 485 3.09 14.80 -27.13
N LYS A 486 3.70 15.54 -28.07
CA LYS A 486 2.98 16.13 -29.21
C LYS A 486 2.25 15.05 -30.01
N PHE A 487 2.93 13.96 -30.35
CA PHE A 487 2.32 12.87 -31.10
C PHE A 487 1.11 12.27 -30.38
N VAL A 488 1.22 12.01 -29.08
CA VAL A 488 0.09 11.53 -28.26
C VAL A 488 -1.08 12.52 -28.31
N MET A 489 -0.81 13.84 -28.21
CA MET A 489 -1.85 14.87 -28.19
C MET A 489 -2.51 15.10 -29.55
N TYR A 490 -1.80 14.96 -30.66
CA TYR A 490 -2.37 15.24 -31.98
C TYR A 490 -2.89 13.98 -32.68
N GLU A 491 -2.23 12.82 -32.48
CA GLU A 491 -2.52 11.61 -33.26
C GLU A 491 -3.24 10.52 -32.44
N LYS A 492 -3.07 10.52 -31.10
CA LYS A 492 -3.56 9.44 -30.23
C LYS A 492 -4.56 9.89 -29.16
N LEU A 493 -4.88 11.18 -29.07
CA LEU A 493 -5.71 11.73 -28.00
C LEU A 493 -7.06 11.01 -27.86
N LEU A 494 -7.77 10.79 -28.96
CA LEU A 494 -9.09 10.16 -28.94
C LEU A 494 -9.01 8.67 -28.52
N PHE A 495 -7.97 7.97 -28.96
CA PHE A 495 -7.74 6.56 -28.56
C PHE A 495 -7.37 6.46 -27.09
N TRP A 496 -6.58 7.42 -26.60
CA TRP A 496 -6.25 7.54 -25.19
C TRP A 496 -7.50 7.82 -24.34
N LEU A 497 -8.36 8.75 -24.75
CA LEU A 497 -9.64 9.05 -24.07
C LEU A 497 -10.58 7.84 -24.06
N GLU A 498 -10.62 7.06 -25.15
CA GLU A 498 -11.36 5.80 -25.20
C GLU A 498 -10.88 4.84 -24.12
N VAL A 499 -9.57 4.60 -24.01
CA VAL A 499 -9.00 3.74 -22.95
C VAL A 499 -9.31 4.29 -21.56
N MET A 500 -9.21 5.60 -21.35
CA MET A 500 -9.56 6.22 -20.06
C MET A 500 -11.04 6.01 -19.71
N SER A 501 -11.94 6.08 -20.70
CA SER A 501 -13.36 5.78 -20.51
C SER A 501 -13.60 4.30 -20.19
N LEU A 502 -13.06 3.40 -21.00
CA LEU A 502 -13.23 1.95 -20.83
C LEU A 502 -12.70 1.45 -19.48
N THR A 503 -11.62 2.04 -18.99
CA THR A 503 -11.02 1.70 -17.68
C THR A 503 -11.67 2.44 -16.49
N GLY A 504 -12.73 3.25 -16.74
CA GLY A 504 -13.45 3.98 -15.71
C GLY A 504 -12.74 5.22 -15.16
N ASN A 505 -11.70 5.71 -15.84
CA ASN A 505 -10.84 6.81 -15.39
C ASN A 505 -11.00 8.11 -16.21
N VAL A 506 -12.06 8.24 -16.99
CA VAL A 506 -12.25 9.40 -17.88
C VAL A 506 -12.30 10.74 -17.12
N TYR A 507 -12.79 10.74 -15.90
CA TYR A 507 -12.84 11.94 -15.05
C TYR A 507 -11.45 12.45 -14.63
N GLU A 508 -10.45 11.58 -14.63
CA GLU A 508 -9.06 11.95 -14.34
C GLU A 508 -8.34 12.53 -15.57
N ALA A 509 -8.88 12.35 -16.76
CA ALA A 509 -8.23 12.76 -18.00
C ALA A 509 -7.91 14.27 -18.02
N HIS A 510 -8.81 15.13 -17.52
CA HIS A 510 -8.57 16.56 -17.46
C HIS A 510 -7.41 16.93 -16.50
N LEU A 511 -7.26 16.22 -15.38
CA LEU A 511 -6.15 16.43 -14.43
C LEU A 511 -4.82 16.00 -15.05
N ILE A 512 -4.81 14.88 -15.79
CA ILE A 512 -3.63 14.38 -16.49
C ILE A 512 -3.19 15.39 -17.55
N LEU A 513 -4.12 15.93 -18.35
CA LEU A 513 -3.82 16.96 -19.34
C LEU A 513 -3.34 18.27 -18.71
N LYS A 514 -3.93 18.66 -17.57
CA LYS A 514 -3.50 19.84 -16.81
C LYS A 514 -2.06 19.70 -16.31
N LYS A 515 -1.66 18.51 -15.82
CA LYS A 515 -0.27 18.21 -15.43
C LYS A 515 0.69 18.33 -16.63
N ALA A 516 0.32 17.77 -17.77
CA ALA A 516 1.13 17.86 -18.98
C ALA A 516 1.29 19.31 -19.48
N LEU A 517 0.23 20.11 -19.36
CA LEU A 517 0.27 21.53 -19.73
C LEU A 517 1.17 22.31 -18.77
N SER A 518 1.10 22.07 -17.46
CA SER A 518 1.95 22.72 -16.47
C SER A 518 3.44 22.43 -16.70
N TRP A 519 3.79 21.20 -17.09
CA TRP A 519 5.16 20.83 -17.47
C TRP A 519 5.68 21.66 -18.66
N LYS A 520 4.85 21.89 -19.69
CA LYS A 520 5.19 22.73 -20.86
C LYS A 520 5.40 24.20 -20.47
N VAL A 521 4.58 24.74 -19.58
CA VAL A 521 4.69 26.15 -19.12
C VAL A 521 5.94 26.35 -18.28
N CYS A 522 6.28 25.42 -17.39
CA CYS A 522 7.52 25.48 -16.62
C CYS A 522 8.76 25.53 -17.53
N LEU A 523 8.74 24.81 -18.64
CA LEU A 523 9.85 24.79 -19.59
C LEU A 523 10.03 26.12 -20.36
N GLN A 524 8.95 26.81 -20.70
CA GLN A 524 9.02 28.14 -21.34
C GLN A 524 9.59 29.20 -20.39
N LEU A 525 9.41 29.03 -19.06
CA LEU A 525 9.96 29.94 -18.04
C LEU A 525 11.45 29.67 -17.72
N VAL A 526 11.93 28.45 -17.95
CA VAL A 526 13.35 28.08 -17.73
C VAL A 526 14.21 28.37 -18.96
N SER A 527 13.62 28.55 -20.13
CA SER A 527 14.29 28.90 -21.38
C SER A 527 14.36 30.42 -21.65
N LEU A 528 13.87 31.26 -20.76
CA LEU A 528 14.03 32.71 -20.67
C LEU A 528 15.04 33.05 -19.57
#